data_8eb6ca7770f1b52acb7a6e2bc9410ca7
#
_entry.id   8eb6ca7770f1b52acb7a6e2bc9410ca7
#
_cell.length_a   1.000
_cell.length_b   1.000
_cell.length_c   1.000
_cell.angle_alpha   90.00
_cell.angle_beta   90.00
_cell.angle_gamma   90.00
#
_symmetry.space_group_name_H-M   'P 1'
#
loop_
_entity.id
_entity.type
_entity.pdbx_description
1 polymer ?
#
loop_
_entity_poly.entity_id
_entity_poly.type
_entity_poly.pdbx_seq_one_letter_code
_entity_poly.pdbx_strand_id
1 'polypeptide(L)'
;IEFSNKSRLDEKEFKQQLKDQQDGLGDLTIDEYKNNRQAYNDRKLQTGSGRDPNSVKYQNQAKKKAIADKITEFRKQGYSKSESESMAKNWAKGKAALHGPDQIVGGKANNISGLGDSKINSSIGSQWKSRVGTLDSYINEKAATLPGSAKLSELEIEFVLK
;
A
#
# COMPACT_ATOMS: atom_id res chain seq x y z
N ILE A 1 14.86 3.07 4.81
CA ILE A 1 14.03 4.23 4.39
C ILE A 1 13.29 4.76 5.60
N GLU A 2 13.50 6.03 5.95
CA GLU A 2 12.89 6.65 7.13
C GLU A 2 11.59 7.38 6.77
N PHE A 3 10.57 7.19 7.60
CA PHE A 3 9.30 7.91 7.54
C PHE A 3 9.08 8.72 8.82
N SER A 4 8.30 9.78 8.75
CA SER A 4 8.02 10.64 9.90
C SER A 4 6.51 10.78 10.15
N ASN A 5 6.13 10.77 11.42
CA ASN A 5 4.74 10.99 11.88
C ASN A 5 4.56 12.43 12.41
N LYS A 6 4.80 13.42 11.54
CA LYS A 6 4.69 14.85 11.91
C LYS A 6 3.29 15.25 12.38
N SER A 7 2.26 14.57 11.86
CA SER A 7 0.85 14.86 12.20
C SER A 7 0.38 14.13 13.46
N ARG A 8 1.26 13.41 14.16
CA ARG A 8 0.95 12.64 15.38
C ARG A 8 -0.25 11.70 15.21
N LEU A 9 -0.34 11.05 14.05
CA LEU A 9 -1.33 10.01 13.77
C LEU A 9 -1.05 8.77 14.64
N ASP A 10 -1.99 7.82 14.68
CA ASP A 10 -1.80 6.58 15.44
C ASP A 10 -0.50 5.87 15.04
N GLU A 11 0.43 5.78 15.97
CA GLU A 11 1.79 5.27 15.71
C GLU A 11 1.78 3.77 15.44
N LYS A 12 0.93 3.03 16.14
CA LYS A 12 0.82 1.58 15.97
C LYS A 12 0.31 1.24 14.57
N GLU A 13 -0.74 1.91 14.14
CA GLU A 13 -1.27 1.71 12.79
C GLU A 13 -0.30 2.22 11.72
N PHE A 14 0.40 3.32 11.98
CA PHE A 14 1.41 3.83 11.05
C PHE A 14 2.53 2.78 10.81
N LYS A 15 3.06 2.22 11.89
CA LYS A 15 4.06 1.14 11.82
C LYS A 15 3.52 -0.10 11.11
N GLN A 16 2.25 -0.46 11.34
CA GLN A 16 1.63 -1.58 10.65
C GLN A 16 1.51 -1.33 9.15
N GLN A 17 1.04 -0.16 8.73
CA GLN A 17 0.95 0.17 7.29
C GLN A 17 2.33 0.21 6.61
N LEU A 18 3.37 0.69 7.31
CA LEU A 18 4.75 0.63 6.80
C LEU A 18 5.25 -0.80 6.64
N LYS A 19 4.96 -1.65 7.64
CA LYS A 19 5.32 -3.06 7.59
C LYS A 19 4.63 -3.77 6.42
N ASP A 20 3.35 -3.55 6.23
CA ASP A 20 2.59 -4.15 5.13
C ASP A 20 3.16 -3.72 3.76
N GLN A 21 3.60 -2.47 3.62
CA GLN A 21 4.27 -2.01 2.42
C GLN A 21 5.67 -2.64 2.24
N GLN A 22 6.42 -2.81 3.32
CA GLN A 22 7.73 -3.47 3.28
C GLN A 22 7.59 -4.95 2.90
N ASP A 23 6.66 -5.64 3.51
CA ASP A 23 6.39 -7.06 3.21
C ASP A 23 5.98 -7.22 1.73
N GLY A 24 5.04 -6.40 1.26
CA GLY A 24 4.61 -6.42 -0.13
C GLY A 24 5.70 -6.02 -1.13
N LEU A 25 6.60 -5.13 -0.76
CA LEU A 25 7.79 -4.82 -1.56
C LEU A 25 8.72 -6.05 -1.62
N GLY A 26 8.92 -6.71 -0.48
CA GLY A 26 9.77 -7.90 -0.37
C GLY A 26 9.33 -9.07 -1.25
N ASP A 27 8.04 -9.15 -1.56
CA ASP A 27 7.47 -10.19 -2.44
C ASP A 27 7.82 -9.99 -3.92
N LEU A 28 8.20 -8.78 -4.32
CA LEU A 28 8.60 -8.49 -5.70
C LEU A 28 10.02 -9.00 -5.99
N THR A 29 10.24 -9.43 -7.22
CA THR A 29 11.60 -9.62 -7.73
C THR A 29 12.20 -8.27 -8.17
N ILE A 30 13.53 -8.23 -8.35
CA ILE A 30 14.21 -7.05 -8.91
C ILE A 30 13.60 -6.65 -10.25
N ASP A 31 13.36 -7.62 -11.14
CA ASP A 31 12.78 -7.36 -12.47
C ASP A 31 11.35 -6.85 -12.36
N GLU A 32 10.51 -7.45 -11.50
CA GLU A 32 9.14 -6.97 -11.28
C GLU A 32 9.14 -5.53 -10.75
N TYR A 33 9.97 -5.22 -9.77
CA TYR A 33 10.11 -3.85 -9.26
C TYR A 33 10.47 -2.87 -10.37
N LYS A 34 11.52 -3.15 -11.13
CA LYS A 34 12.00 -2.27 -12.21
C LYS A 34 10.94 -2.07 -13.29
N ASN A 35 10.28 -3.13 -13.72
CA ASN A 35 9.21 -3.08 -14.72
C ASN A 35 8.01 -2.26 -14.21
N ASN A 36 7.59 -2.48 -12.97
CA ASN A 36 6.47 -1.76 -12.37
C ASN A 36 6.80 -0.26 -12.17
N ARG A 37 8.03 0.05 -11.78
CA ARG A 37 8.51 1.43 -11.67
C ARG A 37 8.55 2.12 -13.03
N GLN A 38 9.03 1.44 -14.07
CA GLN A 38 9.03 1.97 -15.43
C GLN A 38 7.60 2.26 -15.89
N ALA A 39 6.68 1.32 -15.72
CA ALA A 39 5.27 1.51 -16.09
C ALA A 39 4.61 2.68 -15.33
N TYR A 40 4.93 2.85 -14.04
CA TYR A 40 4.47 3.99 -13.24
C TYR A 40 4.98 5.32 -13.82
N ASN A 41 6.26 5.40 -14.14
CA ASN A 41 6.88 6.61 -14.70
C ASN A 41 6.34 6.93 -16.09
N ASP A 42 6.16 5.93 -16.93
CA ASP A 42 5.60 6.10 -18.28
C ASP A 42 4.17 6.65 -18.22
N ARG A 43 3.31 6.09 -17.37
CA ARG A 43 1.96 6.62 -17.13
C ARG A 43 2.00 8.06 -16.63
N LYS A 44 2.91 8.36 -15.72
CA LYS A 44 3.05 9.72 -15.17
C LYS A 44 3.42 10.73 -16.25
N LEU A 45 4.32 10.37 -17.17
CA LEU A 45 4.68 11.21 -18.31
C LEU A 45 3.51 11.41 -19.28
N GLN A 46 2.73 10.36 -19.53
CA GLN A 46 1.63 10.40 -20.50
C GLN A 46 0.36 11.08 -19.96
N THR A 47 0.06 10.92 -18.67
CA THR A 47 -1.25 11.30 -18.10
C THR A 47 -1.15 12.26 -16.90
N GLY A 48 0.05 12.56 -16.42
CA GLY A 48 0.28 13.32 -15.19
C GLY A 48 0.13 12.48 -13.90
N SER A 49 -0.35 11.24 -13.99
CA SER A 49 -0.48 10.31 -12.87
C SER A 49 0.19 8.98 -13.17
N GLY A 50 1.05 8.51 -12.27
CA GLY A 50 1.68 7.20 -12.39
C GLY A 50 0.77 6.04 -11.97
N ARG A 51 -0.35 6.31 -11.30
CA ARG A 51 -1.27 5.27 -10.84
C ARG A 51 -1.98 4.60 -12.01
N ASP A 52 -2.16 3.29 -11.91
CA ASP A 52 -2.94 2.52 -12.87
C ASP A 52 -4.43 2.92 -12.74
N PRO A 53 -5.12 3.30 -13.83
CA PRO A 53 -6.54 3.65 -13.80
C PRO A 53 -7.43 2.54 -13.24
N ASN A 54 -7.05 1.27 -13.42
CA ASN A 54 -7.77 0.12 -12.88
C ASN A 54 -7.72 0.03 -11.35
N SER A 55 -6.82 0.75 -10.69
CA SER A 55 -6.69 0.71 -9.22
C SER A 55 -7.97 1.12 -8.51
N VAL A 56 -8.74 2.05 -9.05
CA VAL A 56 -10.03 2.48 -8.50
C VAL A 56 -11.03 1.32 -8.43
N LYS A 57 -11.08 0.48 -9.47
CA LYS A 57 -11.93 -0.73 -9.50
C LYS A 57 -11.55 -1.68 -8.36
N TYR A 58 -10.27 -1.98 -8.21
CA TYR A 58 -9.79 -2.89 -7.17
C TYR A 58 -9.99 -2.33 -5.77
N GLN A 59 -9.76 -1.03 -5.57
CA GLN A 59 -10.02 -0.36 -4.29
C GLN A 59 -11.51 -0.42 -3.92
N ASN A 60 -12.42 -0.18 -4.86
CA ASN A 60 -13.86 -0.27 -4.62
C ASN A 60 -14.30 -1.71 -4.30
N GLN A 61 -13.75 -2.70 -4.98
CA GLN A 61 -14.02 -4.11 -4.71
C GLN A 61 -13.54 -4.50 -3.31
N ALA A 62 -12.32 -4.11 -2.92
CA ALA A 62 -11.77 -4.37 -1.60
C ALA A 62 -12.61 -3.71 -0.49
N LYS A 63 -13.04 -2.46 -0.70
CA LYS A 63 -13.90 -1.74 0.25
C LYS A 63 -15.26 -2.42 0.42
N LYS A 64 -15.90 -2.82 -0.68
CA LYS A 64 -17.18 -3.56 -0.63
C LYS A 64 -17.02 -4.88 0.12
N LYS A 65 -15.97 -5.64 -0.17
CA LYS A 65 -15.68 -6.90 0.53
C LYS A 65 -15.46 -6.68 2.02
N ALA A 66 -14.64 -5.71 2.40
CA ALA A 66 -14.35 -5.41 3.80
C ALA A 66 -15.62 -5.00 4.59
N ILE A 67 -16.51 -4.21 3.98
CA ILE A 67 -17.80 -3.83 4.59
C ILE A 67 -18.68 -5.07 4.74
N ALA A 68 -18.77 -5.94 3.72
CA ALA A 68 -19.57 -7.17 3.80
C ALA A 68 -19.04 -8.11 4.90
N ASP A 69 -17.74 -8.29 5.00
CA ASP A 69 -17.09 -9.09 6.04
C ASP A 69 -17.40 -8.50 7.44
N LYS A 70 -17.38 -7.18 7.57
CA LYS A 70 -17.70 -6.49 8.84
C LYS A 70 -19.16 -6.61 9.24
N ILE A 71 -20.06 -6.56 8.28
CA ILE A 71 -21.50 -6.85 8.51
C ILE A 71 -21.66 -8.27 9.06
N THR A 72 -21.00 -9.25 8.46
CA THR A 72 -21.05 -10.65 8.91
C THR A 72 -20.53 -10.78 10.35
N GLU A 73 -19.43 -10.08 10.67
CA GLU A 73 -18.84 -10.05 12.02
C GLU A 73 -19.85 -9.51 13.06
N PHE A 74 -20.48 -8.35 12.78
CA PHE A 74 -21.48 -7.76 13.67
C PHE A 74 -22.73 -8.63 13.80
N ARG A 75 -23.18 -9.27 12.71
CA ARG A 75 -24.29 -10.24 12.75
C ARG A 75 -23.98 -11.42 13.69
N LYS A 76 -22.76 -11.94 13.67
CA LYS A 76 -22.30 -13.00 14.59
C LYS A 76 -22.28 -12.55 16.05
N GLN A 77 -22.08 -11.26 16.29
CA GLN A 77 -22.14 -10.65 17.64
C GLN A 77 -23.57 -10.42 18.13
N GLY A 78 -24.60 -10.71 17.32
CA GLY A 78 -26.01 -10.61 17.69
C GLY A 78 -26.71 -9.32 17.26
N TYR A 79 -26.04 -8.42 16.56
CA TYR A 79 -26.69 -7.21 16.02
C TYR A 79 -27.65 -7.56 14.87
N SER A 80 -28.72 -6.77 14.72
CA SER A 80 -29.65 -6.89 13.61
C SER A 80 -28.96 -6.60 12.27
N LYS A 81 -29.60 -6.98 11.16
CA LYS A 81 -29.08 -6.66 9.83
C LYS A 81 -28.89 -5.16 9.64
N SER A 82 -29.91 -4.36 9.97
CA SER A 82 -29.88 -2.90 9.85
C SER A 82 -28.78 -2.26 10.70
N GLU A 83 -28.65 -2.68 11.97
CA GLU A 83 -27.59 -2.22 12.86
C GLU A 83 -26.19 -2.60 12.34
N SER A 84 -26.03 -3.83 11.88
CA SER A 84 -24.75 -4.33 11.33
C SER A 84 -24.32 -3.56 10.08
N GLU A 85 -25.23 -3.26 9.18
CA GLU A 85 -24.98 -2.45 7.98
C GLU A 85 -24.55 -1.02 8.34
N SER A 86 -25.26 -0.39 9.28
CA SER A 86 -24.95 0.96 9.75
C SER A 86 -23.57 1.02 10.44
N MET A 87 -23.30 0.07 11.33
CA MET A 87 -22.04 -0.04 12.07
C MET A 87 -20.85 -0.31 11.13
N ALA A 88 -21.03 -1.17 10.12
CA ALA A 88 -19.99 -1.47 9.15
C ALA A 88 -19.66 -0.26 8.26
N LYS A 89 -20.66 0.51 7.83
CA LYS A 89 -20.47 1.77 7.10
C LYS A 89 -19.73 2.81 7.94
N ASN A 90 -20.10 2.94 9.22
CA ASN A 90 -19.39 3.83 10.14
C ASN A 90 -17.95 3.40 10.37
N TRP A 91 -17.69 2.11 10.54
CA TRP A 91 -16.35 1.55 10.65
C TRP A 91 -15.49 1.85 9.42
N ALA A 92 -16.06 1.81 8.21
CA ALA A 92 -15.34 2.09 6.97
C ALA A 92 -15.06 3.57 6.71
N LYS A 93 -15.70 4.49 7.44
CA LYS A 93 -15.44 5.94 7.32
C LYS A 93 -13.99 6.23 7.71
N GLY A 94 -13.34 7.08 6.91
CA GLY A 94 -11.95 7.47 7.13
C GLY A 94 -10.92 6.37 6.81
N LYS A 95 -11.35 5.24 6.23
CA LYS A 95 -10.47 4.17 5.79
C LYS A 95 -10.26 4.19 4.28
N ALA A 96 -9.05 3.86 3.86
CA ALA A 96 -8.66 3.68 2.47
C ALA A 96 -8.29 2.22 2.21
N ALA A 97 -8.47 1.77 0.97
CA ALA A 97 -7.89 0.50 0.51
C ALA A 97 -6.37 0.66 0.38
N LEU A 98 -5.63 -0.19 1.06
CA LEU A 98 -4.17 -0.11 1.17
C LEU A 98 -3.52 -0.99 0.11
N HIS A 99 -2.64 -0.40 -0.70
CA HIS A 99 -1.76 -1.17 -1.58
C HIS A 99 -0.53 -1.66 -0.79
N GLY A 100 -0.16 -2.89 -1.00
CA GLY A 100 1.05 -3.46 -0.42
C GLY A 100 2.03 -3.95 -1.49
N PRO A 101 3.00 -3.17 -1.93
CA PRO A 101 3.31 -1.78 -1.57
C PRO A 101 2.54 -0.74 -2.39
N ASP A 102 2.75 0.57 -2.11
CA ASP A 102 2.21 1.66 -2.93
C ASP A 102 2.71 1.55 -4.39
N GLN A 103 1.86 1.95 -5.34
CA GLN A 103 2.21 1.87 -6.77
C GLN A 103 3.44 2.69 -7.14
N ILE A 104 3.71 3.80 -6.43
CA ILE A 104 4.92 4.62 -6.65
C ILE A 104 6.20 3.83 -6.37
N VAL A 105 6.16 2.81 -5.55
CA VAL A 105 7.29 1.92 -5.25
C VAL A 105 7.11 0.52 -5.83
N GLY A 106 6.46 0.43 -6.98
CA GLY A 106 6.34 -0.80 -7.75
C GLY A 106 5.16 -1.69 -7.35
N GLY A 107 4.24 -1.22 -6.51
CA GLY A 107 3.02 -1.95 -6.17
C GLY A 107 2.12 -2.17 -7.39
N LYS A 108 1.42 -3.30 -7.40
CA LYS A 108 0.44 -3.64 -8.44
C LYS A 108 -0.92 -3.05 -8.08
N ALA A 109 -1.69 -2.62 -9.09
CA ALA A 109 -3.01 -2.01 -8.91
C ALA A 109 -4.00 -2.91 -8.15
N ASN A 110 -3.90 -4.22 -8.33
CA ASN A 110 -4.78 -5.23 -7.71
C ASN A 110 -4.27 -5.77 -6.37
N ASN A 111 -3.08 -5.38 -5.92
CA ASN A 111 -2.54 -5.86 -4.65
C ASN A 111 -3.00 -4.97 -3.50
N ILE A 112 -4.19 -5.26 -2.98
CA ILE A 112 -4.81 -4.57 -1.84
C ILE A 112 -4.72 -5.47 -0.63
N SER A 113 -4.04 -5.03 0.43
CA SER A 113 -3.86 -5.77 1.68
C SER A 113 -5.05 -5.66 2.63
N GLY A 114 -5.91 -4.66 2.47
CA GLY A 114 -7.06 -4.41 3.31
C GLY A 114 -7.44 -2.94 3.39
N LEU A 115 -8.21 -2.57 4.42
CA LEU A 115 -8.52 -1.17 4.72
C LEU A 115 -7.73 -0.69 5.94
N GLY A 116 -7.26 0.55 5.89
CA GLY A 116 -6.61 1.21 7.00
C GLY A 116 -6.86 2.72 7.00
N ASP A 117 -6.36 3.41 8.01
CA ASP A 117 -6.54 4.86 8.15
C ASP A 117 -6.06 5.60 6.90
N SER A 118 -6.96 6.39 6.32
CA SER A 118 -6.72 7.10 5.06
C SER A 118 -5.70 8.24 5.21
N LYS A 119 -5.60 8.85 6.39
CA LYS A 119 -4.65 9.93 6.65
C LYS A 119 -3.23 9.38 6.75
N ILE A 120 -3.07 8.24 7.42
CA ILE A 120 -1.79 7.52 7.49
C ILE A 120 -1.36 7.09 6.09
N ASN A 121 -2.25 6.43 5.34
CA ASN A 121 -1.96 6.02 3.97
C ASN A 121 -1.55 7.19 3.08
N SER A 122 -2.25 8.32 3.18
CA SER A 122 -1.90 9.54 2.43
C SER A 122 -0.56 10.13 2.87
N SER A 123 -0.24 10.09 4.17
CA SER A 123 1.05 10.54 4.71
C SER A 123 2.20 9.69 4.15
N ILE A 124 2.10 8.37 4.19
CA ILE A 124 3.10 7.46 3.64
C ILE A 124 3.26 7.69 2.13
N GLY A 125 2.16 7.73 1.38
CA GLY A 125 2.17 7.94 -0.07
C GLY A 125 2.81 9.27 -0.48
N SER A 126 2.57 10.35 0.28
CA SER A 126 3.20 11.64 0.02
C SER A 126 4.71 11.63 0.29
N GLN A 127 5.13 10.92 1.33
CA GLN A 127 6.53 10.81 1.71
C GLN A 127 7.34 9.96 0.70
N TRP A 128 6.73 9.00 0.03
CA TRP A 128 7.38 8.23 -1.02
C TRP A 128 7.93 9.08 -2.16
N LYS A 129 7.28 10.20 -2.48
CA LYS A 129 7.72 11.09 -3.57
C LYS A 129 9.18 11.54 -3.45
N SER A 130 9.66 11.74 -2.22
CA SER A 130 11.05 12.13 -1.95
C SER A 130 11.99 10.96 -1.62
N ARG A 131 11.47 9.76 -1.44
CA ARG A 131 12.21 8.58 -0.98
C ARG A 131 12.40 7.52 -2.04
N VAL A 132 11.50 7.47 -3.01
CA VAL A 132 11.54 6.44 -4.05
C VAL A 132 12.84 6.45 -4.86
N GLY A 133 13.43 7.62 -5.10
CA GLY A 133 14.72 7.73 -5.79
C GLY A 133 15.87 7.04 -5.03
N THR A 134 15.89 7.12 -3.71
CA THR A 134 16.86 6.40 -2.88
C THR A 134 16.68 4.89 -3.00
N LEU A 135 15.43 4.42 -2.99
CA LEU A 135 15.10 3.00 -3.16
C LEU A 135 15.48 2.52 -4.56
N ASP A 136 15.13 3.28 -5.60
CA ASP A 136 15.50 2.98 -7.00
C ASP A 136 17.03 2.82 -7.14
N SER A 137 17.80 3.74 -6.57
CA SER A 137 19.28 3.70 -6.63
C SER A 137 19.84 2.47 -5.93
N TYR A 138 19.36 2.14 -4.73
CA TYR A 138 19.79 0.97 -3.98
C TYR A 138 19.49 -0.34 -4.73
N ILE A 139 18.26 -0.50 -5.26
CA ILE A 139 17.88 -1.70 -6.00
C ILE A 139 18.68 -1.82 -7.31
N ASN A 140 18.94 -0.71 -8.01
CA ASN A 140 19.76 -0.73 -9.22
C ASN A 140 21.21 -1.12 -8.92
N GLU A 141 21.78 -0.68 -7.80
CA GLU A 141 23.10 -1.13 -7.35
C GLU A 141 23.14 -2.64 -7.12
N LYS A 142 22.17 -3.18 -6.40
CA LYS A 142 22.07 -4.63 -6.15
C LYS A 142 21.82 -5.45 -7.42
N ALA A 143 21.06 -4.90 -8.36
CA ALA A 143 20.80 -5.54 -9.66
C ALA A 143 22.06 -5.71 -10.52
N ALA A 144 23.14 -5.00 -10.22
CA ALA A 144 24.42 -5.18 -10.91
C ALA A 144 25.11 -6.53 -10.57
N THR A 145 24.78 -7.11 -9.42
CA THR A 145 25.43 -8.33 -8.90
C THR A 145 24.45 -9.49 -8.62
N LEU A 146 23.15 -9.23 -8.62
CA LEU A 146 22.12 -10.22 -8.35
C LEU A 146 21.27 -10.49 -9.60
N PRO A 147 20.75 -11.71 -9.76
CA PRO A 147 19.82 -12.03 -10.86
C PRO A 147 18.53 -11.24 -10.71
N GLY A 148 17.90 -10.88 -11.82
CA GLY A 148 16.62 -10.15 -11.83
C GLY A 148 15.47 -10.91 -11.16
N SER A 149 15.59 -12.24 -11.03
CA SER A 149 14.66 -13.11 -10.29
C SER A 149 14.84 -13.10 -8.78
N ALA A 150 15.92 -12.49 -8.25
CA ALA A 150 16.11 -12.33 -6.80
C ALA A 150 14.98 -11.50 -6.19
N LYS A 151 14.46 -11.93 -5.05
CA LYS A 151 13.41 -11.20 -4.33
C LYS A 151 13.99 -10.03 -3.54
N LEU A 152 13.20 -8.96 -3.45
CA LEU A 152 13.60 -7.79 -2.67
C LEU A 152 13.66 -8.08 -1.16
N SER A 153 12.97 -9.12 -0.69
CA SER A 153 13.12 -9.62 0.69
C SER A 153 14.51 -10.18 1.00
N GLU A 154 15.31 -10.51 -0.02
CA GLU A 154 16.72 -10.92 0.13
C GLU A 154 17.67 -9.73 0.32
N LEU A 155 17.16 -8.51 0.12
CA LEU A 155 17.91 -7.26 0.27
C LEU A 155 17.64 -6.65 1.66
N GLU A 156 18.62 -5.94 2.19
CA GLU A 156 18.50 -5.24 3.47
C GLU A 156 17.70 -3.93 3.31
N ILE A 157 16.39 -4.06 3.01
CA ILE A 157 15.47 -2.92 2.88
C ILE A 157 14.58 -2.87 4.12
N GLU A 158 14.66 -1.78 4.87
CA GLU A 158 13.87 -1.55 6.06
C GLU A 158 13.14 -0.20 5.99
N PHE A 159 11.86 -0.18 6.41
CA PHE A 159 11.05 1.03 6.55
C PHE A 159 10.89 1.36 8.03
N VAL A 160 11.41 2.50 8.44
CA VAL A 160 11.48 2.92 9.85
C VAL A 160 10.66 4.19 10.06
N LEU A 161 9.81 4.19 11.08
CA LEU A 161 9.10 5.38 11.55
C LEU A 161 9.95 6.09 12.61
N LYS A 162 10.23 7.38 12.38
CA LYS A 162 10.90 8.29 13.30
C LYS A 162 10.00 9.43 13.76
#